data_6e358e2d98f0a7b326ffb148f00f4759
#
_entry.id   6e358e2d98f0a7b326ffb148f00f4759
#
_cell.length_a   1.000
_cell.length_b   1.000
_cell.length_c   1.000
_cell.angle_alpha   90.00
_cell.angle_beta   90.00
_cell.angle_gamma   90.00
#
_symmetry.space_group_name_H-M   'P 1'
#
loop_
_entity.id
_entity.type
_entity.pdbx_description
1 polymer ?
#
loop_
_entity_poly.entity_id
_entity_poly.type
_entity_poly.pdbx_seq_one_letter_code
_entity_poly.pdbx_strand_id
1 'polypeptide(L)'
;MSAATEHQHQTDRTRVRRGLNASLAGVLLLWLCFAAQQGFDWRFLAVVPQSIAGLAGVLTAPLLHGSVAHVLANTTALLLLGTLAGTVYPKASLRALPLLWLGSGLGAWLLGQPGSHHLGASGITHGLGFLVFVLGLLRRDRAAIAAGMIAFLFYGGMLMSVLPREAGVSWESHLGGALAGIVAAFLFRRSDPQPARQKYSWELEEEFEAEQARRKAEDGLDTFETRAPDDVPVLWRREPPTEARGQVLPFRRPE
;
A
#
# COMPACT_ATOMS: atom_id res chain seq x y z
N MET A 1 10.37 1.29 -25.60
CA MET A 1 9.28 1.06 -24.63
C MET A 1 8.07 0.58 -25.39
N SER A 2 7.35 -0.46 -24.95
CA SER A 2 6.17 -0.95 -25.66
C SER A 2 4.97 -0.01 -25.41
N ALA A 3 4.02 0.05 -26.37
CA ALA A 3 2.78 0.84 -26.23
C ALA A 3 2.00 0.48 -24.95
N ALA A 4 2.06 -0.78 -24.50
CA ALA A 4 1.46 -1.25 -23.26
C ALA A 4 2.09 -0.59 -22.01
N THR A 5 3.42 -0.44 -22.00
CA THR A 5 4.16 0.21 -20.91
C THR A 5 3.79 1.71 -20.81
N GLU A 6 3.65 2.36 -21.97
CA GLU A 6 3.30 3.77 -22.03
C GLU A 6 1.85 4.04 -21.57
N HIS A 7 0.92 3.17 -21.95
CA HIS A 7 -0.47 3.23 -21.49
C HIS A 7 -0.56 3.01 -19.97
N GLN A 8 0.21 2.09 -19.41
CA GLN A 8 0.27 1.85 -17.96
C GLN A 8 0.77 3.09 -17.21
N HIS A 9 1.88 3.69 -17.66
CA HIS A 9 2.41 4.92 -17.06
C HIS A 9 1.43 6.09 -17.09
N GLN A 10 0.68 6.26 -18.19
CA GLN A 10 -0.35 7.31 -18.28
C GLN A 10 -1.49 7.06 -17.30
N THR A 11 -1.92 5.81 -17.15
CA THR A 11 -2.96 5.42 -16.20
C THR A 11 -2.54 5.70 -14.76
N ASP A 12 -1.30 5.34 -14.40
CA ASP A 12 -0.77 5.54 -13.06
C ASP A 12 -0.61 7.03 -12.72
N ARG A 13 -0.09 7.85 -13.65
CA ARG A 13 -0.03 9.32 -13.50
C ARG A 13 -1.42 9.93 -13.28
N THR A 14 -2.43 9.44 -13.99
CA THR A 14 -3.79 9.93 -13.85
C THR A 14 -4.39 9.59 -12.49
N ARG A 15 -4.12 8.39 -11.95
CA ARG A 15 -4.54 7.99 -10.60
C ARG A 15 -3.89 8.85 -9.52
N VAL A 16 -2.57 9.05 -9.61
CA VAL A 16 -1.83 9.91 -8.68
C VAL A 16 -2.39 11.34 -8.70
N ARG A 17 -2.58 11.93 -9.88
CA ARG A 17 -3.14 13.28 -10.01
C ARG A 17 -4.55 13.38 -9.41
N ARG A 18 -5.41 12.38 -9.63
CA ARG A 18 -6.77 12.37 -9.03
C ARG A 18 -6.71 12.28 -7.51
N GLY A 19 -5.87 11.39 -6.96
CA GLY A 19 -5.65 11.26 -5.53
C GLY A 19 -5.13 12.56 -4.92
N LEU A 20 -4.12 13.17 -5.54
CA LEU A 20 -3.55 14.44 -5.09
C LEU A 20 -4.57 15.58 -5.15
N ASN A 21 -5.32 15.72 -6.24
CA ASN A 21 -6.32 16.77 -6.38
C ASN A 21 -7.44 16.62 -5.35
N ALA A 22 -7.88 15.39 -5.05
CA ALA A 22 -8.87 15.15 -4.00
C ALA A 22 -8.33 15.53 -2.62
N SER A 23 -7.07 15.18 -2.32
CA SER A 23 -6.41 15.57 -1.06
C SER A 23 -6.22 17.08 -0.96
N LEU A 24 -5.82 17.75 -2.05
CA LEU A 24 -5.71 19.22 -2.10
C LEU A 24 -7.06 19.90 -1.87
N ALA A 25 -8.13 19.37 -2.46
CA ALA A 25 -9.48 19.89 -2.23
C ALA A 25 -9.88 19.75 -0.75
N GLY A 26 -9.58 18.60 -0.13
CA GLY A 26 -9.79 18.39 1.32
C GLY A 26 -8.96 19.35 2.16
N VAL A 27 -7.70 19.53 1.85
CA VAL A 27 -6.82 20.52 2.53
C VAL A 27 -7.34 21.93 2.39
N LEU A 28 -7.74 22.33 1.19
CA LEU A 28 -8.33 23.66 0.97
C LEU A 28 -9.58 23.84 1.84
N LEU A 29 -10.45 22.84 1.93
CA LEU A 29 -11.62 22.88 2.80
C LEU A 29 -11.22 23.06 4.26
N LEU A 30 -10.20 22.33 4.76
CA LEU A 30 -9.71 22.49 6.15
C LEU A 30 -9.23 23.93 6.43
N TRP A 31 -8.45 24.50 5.50
CA TRP A 31 -7.96 25.88 5.65
C TRP A 31 -9.07 26.93 5.56
N LEU A 32 -10.07 26.75 4.70
CA LEU A 32 -11.24 27.63 4.62
C LEU A 32 -12.05 27.55 5.92
N CYS A 33 -12.28 26.35 6.46
CA CYS A 33 -12.96 26.18 7.74
C CYS A 33 -12.14 26.77 8.89
N PHE A 34 -10.81 26.59 8.89
CA PHE A 34 -9.93 27.18 9.89
C PHE A 34 -9.94 28.72 9.86
N ALA A 35 -9.96 29.33 8.68
CA ALA A 35 -10.10 30.76 8.53
C ALA A 35 -11.49 31.25 9.01
N ALA A 36 -12.55 30.57 8.62
CA ALA A 36 -13.91 30.93 9.00
C ALA A 36 -14.14 30.84 10.52
N GLN A 37 -13.60 29.83 11.19
CA GLN A 37 -13.75 29.64 12.64
C GLN A 37 -13.11 30.74 13.49
N GLN A 38 -12.20 31.56 12.92
CA GLN A 38 -11.64 32.71 13.66
C GLN A 38 -12.68 33.80 13.96
N GLY A 39 -13.83 33.78 13.26
CA GLY A 39 -14.90 34.81 13.41
C GLY A 39 -15.95 34.50 14.48
N PHE A 40 -15.91 33.32 15.14
CA PHE A 40 -16.95 32.92 16.11
C PHE A 40 -16.42 31.89 17.12
N ASP A 41 -17.17 31.67 18.20
CA ASP A 41 -16.87 30.61 19.15
C ASP A 41 -17.27 29.26 18.56
N TRP A 42 -16.29 28.51 18.08
CA TRP A 42 -16.44 27.21 17.41
C TRP A 42 -16.62 26.03 18.37
N ARG A 43 -16.50 26.22 19.69
CA ARG A 43 -16.51 25.11 20.66
C ARG A 43 -17.76 24.25 20.61
N PHE A 44 -18.91 24.84 20.30
CA PHE A 44 -20.17 24.11 20.14
C PHE A 44 -20.21 23.18 18.93
N LEU A 45 -19.26 23.34 17.99
CA LEU A 45 -19.08 22.45 16.82
C LEU A 45 -18.05 21.34 17.06
N ALA A 46 -17.33 21.35 18.21
CA ALA A 46 -16.40 20.30 18.60
C ALA A 46 -17.16 19.09 19.17
N VAL A 47 -16.54 17.92 19.14
CA VAL A 47 -17.09 16.78 19.88
C VAL A 47 -16.92 17.05 21.38
N VAL A 48 -18.03 17.03 22.11
CA VAL A 48 -18.01 16.99 23.58
C VAL A 48 -18.43 15.60 24.02
N PRO A 49 -17.51 14.84 24.65
CA PRO A 49 -17.77 13.45 25.02
C PRO A 49 -18.98 13.29 25.93
N GLN A 50 -19.74 12.24 25.68
CA GLN A 50 -20.90 11.81 26.49
C GLN A 50 -22.00 12.87 26.63
N SER A 51 -22.00 13.91 25.79
CA SER A 51 -22.99 14.96 25.74
C SER A 51 -23.85 14.86 24.47
N ILE A 52 -25.16 14.96 24.60
CA ILE A 52 -26.08 14.97 23.44
C ILE A 52 -25.77 16.19 22.54
N ALA A 53 -25.51 17.35 23.11
CA ALA A 53 -25.11 18.53 22.35
C ALA A 53 -23.80 18.33 21.58
N GLY A 54 -22.87 17.54 22.13
CA GLY A 54 -21.59 17.21 21.50
C GLY A 54 -21.68 16.20 20.32
N LEU A 55 -22.83 15.55 20.12
CA LEU A 55 -23.04 14.65 18.97
C LEU A 55 -22.99 15.39 17.63
N ALA A 56 -23.41 16.65 17.57
CA ALA A 56 -23.27 17.47 16.37
C ALA A 56 -21.80 17.60 15.95
N GLY A 57 -20.89 17.63 16.93
CA GLY A 57 -19.45 17.67 16.72
C GLY A 57 -18.91 16.44 15.97
N VAL A 58 -19.57 15.28 16.04
CA VAL A 58 -19.15 14.09 15.26
C VAL A 58 -19.09 14.39 13.76
N LEU A 59 -19.97 15.28 13.26
CA LEU A 59 -19.99 15.69 11.86
C LEU A 59 -19.11 16.90 11.57
N THR A 60 -18.94 17.81 12.52
CA THR A 60 -18.30 19.12 12.28
C THR A 60 -16.85 19.19 12.77
N ALA A 61 -16.52 18.48 13.86
CA ALA A 61 -15.19 18.54 14.47
C ALA A 61 -14.01 18.19 13.55
N PRO A 62 -14.12 17.28 12.58
CA PRO A 62 -13.02 17.02 11.66
C PRO A 62 -12.60 18.21 10.78
N LEU A 63 -13.48 19.22 10.65
CA LEU A 63 -13.20 20.44 9.90
C LEU A 63 -12.56 21.55 10.77
N LEU A 64 -12.60 21.41 12.08
CA LEU A 64 -12.11 22.42 13.04
C LEU A 64 -10.66 22.12 13.44
N HIS A 65 -9.90 23.20 13.72
CA HIS A 65 -8.51 23.08 14.16
C HIS A 65 -8.19 24.12 15.24
N GLY A 66 -7.49 23.68 16.28
CA GLY A 66 -7.19 24.54 17.45
C GLY A 66 -6.02 25.52 17.22
N SER A 67 -5.19 25.30 16.19
CA SER A 67 -4.04 26.16 15.90
C SER A 67 -3.54 25.98 14.47
N VAL A 68 -2.71 26.93 13.99
CA VAL A 68 -2.03 26.83 12.69
C VAL A 68 -1.15 25.57 12.64
N ALA A 69 -0.43 25.26 13.73
CA ALA A 69 0.40 24.05 13.78
C ALA A 69 -0.46 22.78 13.62
N HIS A 70 -1.66 22.77 14.23
CA HIS A 70 -2.58 21.63 14.14
C HIS A 70 -3.12 21.45 12.70
N VAL A 71 -3.58 22.52 12.02
CA VAL A 71 -4.06 22.41 10.64
C VAL A 71 -2.93 22.06 9.66
N LEU A 72 -1.69 22.55 9.88
CA LEU A 72 -0.52 22.16 9.10
C LEU A 72 -0.17 20.69 9.24
N ALA A 73 -0.17 20.13 10.45
CA ALA A 73 0.05 18.72 10.69
C ALA A 73 -0.99 17.86 9.94
N ASN A 74 -2.27 18.25 10.03
CA ASN A 74 -3.35 17.56 9.29
C ASN A 74 -3.24 17.74 7.77
N THR A 75 -2.78 18.91 7.31
CA THR A 75 -2.48 19.16 5.88
C THR A 75 -1.47 18.14 5.34
N THR A 76 -0.34 18.01 6.03
CA THR A 76 0.72 17.10 5.61
C THR A 76 0.25 15.65 5.63
N ALA A 77 -0.48 15.25 6.71
CA ALA A 77 -1.03 13.91 6.82
C ALA A 77 -2.05 13.60 5.70
N LEU A 78 -2.97 14.55 5.44
CA LEU A 78 -4.01 14.35 4.43
C LEU A 78 -3.42 14.34 3.01
N LEU A 79 -2.43 15.19 2.71
CA LEU A 79 -1.75 15.17 1.42
C LEU A 79 -1.05 13.85 1.17
N LEU A 80 -0.33 13.33 2.17
CA LEU A 80 0.39 12.06 2.02
C LEU A 80 -0.58 10.87 1.97
N LEU A 81 -1.35 10.68 3.03
CA LEU A 81 -2.21 9.49 3.21
C LEU A 81 -3.43 9.52 2.29
N GLY A 82 -4.03 10.69 2.08
CA GLY A 82 -5.15 10.85 1.16
C GLY A 82 -4.74 10.61 -0.29
N THR A 83 -3.57 11.13 -0.71
CA THR A 83 -3.03 10.89 -2.04
C THR A 83 -2.70 9.41 -2.23
N LEU A 84 -2.04 8.80 -1.24
CA LEU A 84 -1.71 7.37 -1.27
C LEU A 84 -2.98 6.52 -1.37
N ALA A 85 -3.94 6.73 -0.48
CA ALA A 85 -5.21 6.01 -0.45
C ALA A 85 -6.01 6.19 -1.76
N GLY A 86 -6.13 7.43 -2.24
CA GLY A 86 -6.82 7.76 -3.49
C GLY A 86 -6.13 7.23 -4.75
N THR A 87 -4.82 6.98 -4.69
CA THR A 87 -4.05 6.39 -5.79
C THR A 87 -4.17 4.88 -5.83
N VAL A 88 -3.93 4.24 -4.68
CA VAL A 88 -3.83 2.77 -4.60
C VAL A 88 -5.22 2.12 -4.55
N TYR A 89 -6.13 2.67 -3.74
CA TYR A 89 -7.47 2.13 -3.52
C TYR A 89 -8.56 3.19 -3.64
N PRO A 90 -8.74 3.83 -4.81
CA PRO A 90 -9.63 4.98 -4.96
C PRO A 90 -11.08 4.71 -4.59
N LYS A 91 -11.62 3.56 -4.98
CA LYS A 91 -13.02 3.21 -4.69
C LYS A 91 -13.22 2.81 -3.23
N ALA A 92 -12.30 2.03 -2.66
CA ALA A 92 -12.35 1.65 -1.26
C ALA A 92 -12.21 2.88 -0.37
N SER A 93 -11.26 3.77 -0.65
CA SER A 93 -11.03 5.00 0.10
C SER A 93 -12.25 5.92 0.10
N LEU A 94 -12.85 6.16 -1.07
CA LEU A 94 -14.05 6.99 -1.16
C LEU A 94 -15.22 6.42 -0.35
N ARG A 95 -15.44 5.10 -0.42
CA ARG A 95 -16.50 4.41 0.34
C ARG A 95 -16.22 4.37 1.83
N ALA A 96 -14.95 4.36 2.22
CA ALA A 96 -14.52 4.35 3.61
C ALA A 96 -14.72 5.71 4.31
N LEU A 97 -14.61 6.84 3.58
CA LEU A 97 -14.64 8.18 4.18
C LEU A 97 -15.76 8.39 5.19
N PRO A 98 -17.04 8.04 4.93
CA PRO A 98 -18.11 8.19 5.93
C PRO A 98 -17.83 7.39 7.21
N LEU A 99 -17.30 6.17 7.09
CA LEU A 99 -16.98 5.34 8.25
C LEU A 99 -15.81 5.92 9.05
N LEU A 100 -14.77 6.41 8.36
CA LEU A 100 -13.60 7.03 9.01
C LEU A 100 -14.02 8.30 9.75
N TRP A 101 -14.88 9.11 9.12
CA TRP A 101 -15.43 10.33 9.67
C TRP A 101 -16.22 10.05 10.94
N LEU A 102 -17.21 9.18 10.84
CA LEU A 102 -18.06 8.79 11.97
C LEU A 102 -17.28 8.08 13.06
N GLY A 103 -16.40 7.14 12.69
CA GLY A 103 -15.59 6.40 13.65
C GLY A 103 -14.64 7.28 14.45
N SER A 104 -14.03 8.27 13.81
CA SER A 104 -13.19 9.28 14.46
C SER A 104 -14.01 10.09 15.51
N GLY A 105 -15.13 10.65 15.08
CA GLY A 105 -15.97 11.46 15.96
C GLY A 105 -16.63 10.65 17.08
N LEU A 106 -17.14 9.45 16.78
CA LEU A 106 -17.73 8.55 17.78
C LEU A 106 -16.70 8.04 18.77
N GLY A 107 -15.47 7.75 18.31
CA GLY A 107 -14.36 7.37 19.20
C GLY A 107 -14.11 8.46 20.25
N ALA A 108 -14.00 9.72 19.82
CA ALA A 108 -13.87 10.85 20.72
C ALA A 108 -15.09 11.00 21.63
N TRP A 109 -16.30 10.85 21.11
CA TRP A 109 -17.52 11.01 21.90
C TRP A 109 -17.69 9.94 22.97
N LEU A 110 -17.37 8.69 22.65
CA LEU A 110 -17.53 7.54 23.56
C LEU A 110 -16.43 7.45 24.62
N LEU A 111 -15.19 7.75 24.25
CA LEU A 111 -14.00 7.45 25.07
C LEU A 111 -13.37 8.70 25.69
N GLY A 112 -13.70 9.88 25.17
CA GLY A 112 -13.13 11.14 25.65
C GLY A 112 -13.58 11.50 27.07
N GLN A 113 -12.81 12.38 27.70
CA GLN A 113 -13.14 12.87 29.03
C GLN A 113 -14.32 13.85 28.96
N PRO A 114 -15.34 13.72 29.83
CA PRO A 114 -16.45 14.67 29.91
C PRO A 114 -15.95 16.11 30.06
N GLY A 115 -16.54 17.02 29.28
CA GLY A 115 -16.16 18.45 29.31
C GLY A 115 -14.94 18.81 28.45
N SER A 116 -14.23 17.86 27.89
CA SER A 116 -13.19 18.12 26.87
C SER A 116 -13.82 18.44 25.52
N HIS A 117 -13.02 19.06 24.62
CA HIS A 117 -13.43 19.39 23.25
C HIS A 117 -12.48 18.76 22.27
N HIS A 118 -12.98 17.82 21.46
CA HIS A 118 -12.18 17.13 20.46
C HIS A 118 -12.47 17.69 19.06
N LEU A 119 -11.42 17.89 18.28
CA LEU A 119 -11.50 18.48 16.95
C LEU A 119 -10.27 18.10 16.10
N GLY A 120 -10.39 18.23 14.78
CA GLY A 120 -9.31 17.97 13.83
C GLY A 120 -9.56 16.76 12.94
N ALA A 121 -8.93 16.78 11.76
CA ALA A 121 -9.04 15.73 10.76
C ALA A 121 -8.14 14.50 11.05
N SER A 122 -7.36 14.54 12.14
CA SER A 122 -6.34 13.52 12.43
C SER A 122 -6.89 12.11 12.60
N GLY A 123 -8.07 11.93 13.15
CA GLY A 123 -8.73 10.62 13.21
C GLY A 123 -9.03 10.04 11.83
N ILE A 124 -9.43 10.89 10.87
CA ILE A 124 -9.66 10.47 9.48
C ILE A 124 -8.34 10.06 8.84
N THR A 125 -7.25 10.80 9.05
CA THR A 125 -5.93 10.45 8.49
C THR A 125 -5.38 9.16 9.08
N HIS A 126 -5.61 8.90 10.39
CA HIS A 126 -5.33 7.59 11.00
C HIS A 126 -6.13 6.48 10.32
N GLY A 127 -7.44 6.71 10.13
CA GLY A 127 -8.30 5.76 9.42
C GLY A 127 -7.81 5.46 8.00
N LEU A 128 -7.37 6.46 7.24
CA LEU A 128 -6.80 6.27 5.90
C LEU A 128 -5.51 5.44 5.95
N GLY A 129 -4.62 5.71 6.90
CA GLY A 129 -3.38 4.96 7.07
C GLY A 129 -3.66 3.48 7.36
N PHE A 130 -4.51 3.19 8.33
CA PHE A 130 -4.91 1.81 8.67
C PHE A 130 -5.68 1.13 7.53
N LEU A 131 -6.56 1.85 6.82
CA LEU A 131 -7.27 1.33 5.65
C LEU A 131 -6.29 0.84 4.58
N VAL A 132 -5.33 1.68 4.17
CA VAL A 132 -4.35 1.34 3.13
C VAL A 132 -3.47 0.17 3.56
N PHE A 133 -2.97 0.21 4.79
CA PHE A 133 -2.12 -0.84 5.32
C PHE A 133 -2.83 -2.19 5.39
N VAL A 134 -4.03 -2.23 5.98
CA VAL A 134 -4.82 -3.48 6.13
C VAL A 134 -5.30 -4.00 4.77
N LEU A 135 -5.71 -3.10 3.85
CA LEU A 135 -6.03 -3.52 2.47
C LEU A 135 -4.80 -4.11 1.78
N GLY A 136 -3.62 -3.51 1.95
CA GLY A 136 -2.37 -4.04 1.44
C GLY A 136 -2.12 -5.48 1.90
N LEU A 137 -2.27 -5.73 3.21
CA LEU A 137 -2.14 -7.08 3.80
C LEU A 137 -3.17 -8.06 3.25
N LEU A 138 -4.46 -7.68 3.26
CA LEU A 138 -5.57 -8.54 2.80
C LEU A 138 -5.45 -8.89 1.32
N ARG A 139 -4.91 -7.99 0.51
CA ARG A 139 -4.77 -8.15 -0.94
C ARG A 139 -3.37 -8.64 -1.35
N ARG A 140 -2.45 -8.80 -0.39
CA ARG A 140 -1.05 -9.17 -0.60
C ARG A 140 -0.34 -8.20 -1.58
N ASP A 141 -0.72 -6.92 -1.51
CA ASP A 141 -0.13 -5.85 -2.33
C ASP A 141 1.12 -5.32 -1.62
N ARG A 142 2.28 -5.82 -2.01
CA ARG A 142 3.56 -5.46 -1.41
C ARG A 142 3.88 -3.97 -1.51
N ALA A 143 3.51 -3.33 -2.63
CA ALA A 143 3.74 -1.90 -2.83
C ALA A 143 2.89 -1.08 -1.86
N ALA A 144 1.61 -1.45 -1.67
CA ALA A 144 0.73 -0.80 -0.71
C ALA A 144 1.18 -1.03 0.74
N ILE A 145 1.64 -2.25 1.09
CA ILE A 145 2.19 -2.55 2.42
C ILE A 145 3.41 -1.66 2.68
N ALA A 146 4.38 -1.64 1.75
CA ALA A 146 5.58 -0.83 1.89
C ALA A 146 5.26 0.67 2.01
N ALA A 147 4.35 1.18 1.18
CA ALA A 147 3.91 2.57 1.24
C ALA A 147 3.20 2.89 2.56
N GLY A 148 2.35 1.99 3.06
CA GLY A 148 1.71 2.12 4.37
C GLY A 148 2.73 2.13 5.52
N MET A 149 3.71 1.23 5.49
CA MET A 149 4.80 1.21 6.48
C MET A 149 5.65 2.48 6.45
N ILE A 150 6.00 2.97 5.26
CA ILE A 150 6.73 4.22 5.09
C ILE A 150 5.91 5.38 5.67
N ALA A 151 4.62 5.44 5.36
CA ALA A 151 3.73 6.45 5.91
C ALA A 151 3.70 6.41 7.45
N PHE A 152 3.57 5.23 8.08
CA PHE A 152 3.65 5.07 9.53
C PHE A 152 5.02 5.45 10.10
N LEU A 153 6.12 5.19 9.39
CA LEU A 153 7.47 5.56 9.82
C LEU A 153 7.68 7.07 9.79
N PHE A 154 7.29 7.76 8.72
CA PHE A 154 7.38 9.21 8.59
C PHE A 154 6.48 9.94 9.59
N TYR A 155 5.35 9.35 9.92
CA TYR A 155 4.45 9.78 10.98
C TYR A 155 4.69 8.99 12.27
N GLY A 156 5.95 8.75 12.67
CA GLY A 156 6.37 7.81 13.72
C GLY A 156 5.63 7.91 15.07
N GLY A 157 4.97 9.06 15.34
CA GLY A 157 3.98 9.20 16.42
C GLY A 157 2.60 8.64 16.09
N MET A 158 2.26 8.36 14.81
CA MET A 158 0.89 8.02 14.41
C MET A 158 0.38 6.73 15.04
N LEU A 159 1.19 5.66 15.03
CA LEU A 159 0.85 4.41 15.73
C LEU A 159 0.76 4.58 17.25
N MET A 160 1.61 5.44 17.80
CA MET A 160 1.65 5.66 19.24
C MET A 160 0.55 6.63 19.70
N SER A 161 0.09 7.51 18.84
CA SER A 161 -0.96 8.49 19.16
C SER A 161 -2.38 7.91 19.18
N VAL A 162 -2.56 6.62 18.84
CA VAL A 162 -3.83 5.89 19.13
C VAL A 162 -3.92 5.45 20.60
N LEU A 163 -2.87 5.70 21.39
CA LEU A 163 -2.81 5.41 22.81
C LEU A 163 -2.75 6.73 23.61
N PRO A 164 -3.23 6.76 24.87
CA PRO A 164 -3.20 7.95 25.72
C PRO A 164 -1.78 8.27 26.16
N ARG A 165 -1.03 9.06 25.40
CA ARG A 165 0.37 9.40 25.68
C ARG A 165 0.66 10.89 25.80
N GLU A 166 -0.05 11.72 25.05
CA GLU A 166 0.23 13.16 24.93
C GLU A 166 -0.99 13.99 25.32
N ALA A 167 -0.78 14.94 26.21
CA ALA A 167 -1.84 15.91 26.55
C ALA A 167 -2.17 16.79 25.34
N GLY A 168 -3.45 17.03 25.12
CA GLY A 168 -3.91 17.84 23.98
C GLY A 168 -4.04 17.07 22.64
N VAL A 169 -3.67 15.80 22.60
CA VAL A 169 -3.90 14.92 21.46
C VAL A 169 -5.12 14.04 21.73
N SER A 170 -6.10 14.08 20.82
CA SER A 170 -7.30 13.22 20.93
C SER A 170 -7.00 11.79 20.45
N TRP A 171 -6.36 10.99 21.30
CA TRP A 171 -6.06 9.59 21.02
C TRP A 171 -7.35 8.79 20.76
N GLU A 172 -8.45 9.15 21.37
CA GLU A 172 -9.77 8.53 21.22
C GLU A 172 -10.28 8.67 19.78
N SER A 173 -10.11 9.86 19.21
CA SER A 173 -10.44 10.15 17.81
C SER A 173 -9.55 9.35 16.86
N HIS A 174 -8.25 9.26 17.17
CA HIS A 174 -7.28 8.47 16.40
C HIS A 174 -7.60 6.98 16.44
N LEU A 175 -7.89 6.44 17.63
CA LEU A 175 -8.29 5.04 17.82
C LEU A 175 -9.60 4.75 17.07
N GLY A 176 -10.61 5.60 17.21
CA GLY A 176 -11.88 5.45 16.52
C GLY A 176 -11.73 5.46 15.00
N GLY A 177 -10.90 6.38 14.48
CA GLY A 177 -10.56 6.44 13.06
C GLY A 177 -9.80 5.19 12.59
N ALA A 178 -8.79 4.75 13.35
CA ALA A 178 -8.01 3.54 13.04
C ALA A 178 -8.88 2.30 12.99
N LEU A 179 -9.74 2.08 13.98
CA LEU A 179 -10.68 0.95 14.00
C LEU A 179 -11.66 1.02 12.83
N ALA A 180 -12.19 2.20 12.51
CA ALA A 180 -13.04 2.39 11.35
C ALA A 180 -12.29 2.07 10.04
N GLY A 181 -11.01 2.43 9.94
CA GLY A 181 -10.14 2.08 8.80
C GLY A 181 -9.96 0.59 8.64
N ILE A 182 -9.73 -0.14 9.73
CA ILE A 182 -9.64 -1.60 9.74
C ILE A 182 -10.97 -2.21 9.27
N VAL A 183 -12.10 -1.80 9.85
CA VAL A 183 -13.44 -2.29 9.47
C VAL A 183 -13.72 -2.00 7.99
N ALA A 184 -13.44 -0.78 7.53
CA ALA A 184 -13.62 -0.39 6.14
C ALA A 184 -12.74 -1.24 5.18
N ALA A 185 -11.53 -1.61 5.59
CA ALA A 185 -10.66 -2.47 4.79
C ALA A 185 -11.30 -3.85 4.56
N PHE A 186 -11.89 -4.46 5.58
CA PHE A 186 -12.61 -5.73 5.42
C PHE A 186 -13.86 -5.60 4.54
N LEU A 187 -14.63 -4.52 4.72
CA LEU A 187 -15.87 -4.28 3.97
C LEU A 187 -15.59 -3.99 2.49
N PHE A 188 -14.55 -3.21 2.20
CA PHE A 188 -14.29 -2.70 0.85
C PHE A 188 -13.10 -3.36 0.15
N ARG A 189 -12.57 -4.48 0.67
CA ARG A 189 -11.42 -5.18 0.09
C ARG A 189 -11.56 -5.58 -1.38
N ARG A 190 -12.78 -5.67 -1.91
CA ARG A 190 -13.08 -6.03 -3.30
C ARG A 190 -13.52 -4.84 -4.15
N SER A 191 -13.44 -3.60 -3.65
CA SER A 191 -13.95 -2.42 -4.34
C SER A 191 -13.09 -2.01 -5.53
N ASP A 192 -11.78 -2.20 -5.42
CA ASP A 192 -10.83 -1.87 -6.48
C ASP A 192 -10.34 -3.12 -7.19
N PRO A 193 -9.96 -3.05 -8.49
CA PRO A 193 -9.38 -4.18 -9.19
C PRO A 193 -8.09 -4.64 -8.49
N GLN A 194 -7.80 -5.92 -8.56
CA GLN A 194 -6.50 -6.40 -8.06
C GLN A 194 -5.40 -5.91 -8.99
N PRO A 195 -4.25 -5.46 -8.45
CA PRO A 195 -3.08 -5.20 -9.29
C PRO A 195 -2.73 -6.47 -10.05
N ALA A 196 -2.30 -6.33 -11.30
CA ALA A 196 -1.80 -7.46 -12.07
C ALA A 196 -0.66 -8.12 -11.28
N ARG A 197 -0.72 -9.44 -11.14
CA ARG A 197 0.35 -10.20 -10.48
C ARG A 197 1.65 -9.96 -11.26
N GLN A 198 2.60 -9.31 -10.64
CA GLN A 198 3.94 -9.22 -11.20
C GLN A 198 4.58 -10.61 -11.10
N LYS A 199 4.87 -11.18 -12.27
CA LYS A 199 5.61 -12.42 -12.35
C LYS A 199 7.05 -12.16 -11.92
N TYR A 200 7.64 -13.09 -11.21
CA TYR A 200 9.05 -13.02 -10.87
C TYR A 200 9.91 -13.32 -12.10
N SER A 201 11.18 -12.92 -12.10
CA SER A 201 12.10 -13.18 -13.22
C SER A 201 12.21 -14.66 -13.57
N TRP A 202 12.24 -15.52 -12.56
CA TRP A 202 12.28 -16.98 -12.78
C TRP A 202 10.98 -17.53 -13.40
N GLU A 203 9.80 -16.99 -13.07
CA GLU A 203 8.52 -17.38 -13.69
C GLU A 203 8.49 -16.99 -15.17
N LEU A 204 9.14 -15.85 -15.51
CA LEU A 204 9.27 -15.40 -16.90
C LEU A 204 10.27 -16.26 -17.67
N GLU A 205 11.37 -16.68 -17.02
CA GLU A 205 12.37 -17.60 -17.58
C GLU A 205 11.75 -18.97 -17.84
N GLU A 206 11.04 -19.56 -16.87
CA GLU A 206 10.33 -20.84 -17.02
C GLU A 206 9.29 -20.79 -18.15
N GLU A 207 8.51 -19.70 -18.25
CA GLU A 207 7.55 -19.53 -19.35
C GLU A 207 8.24 -19.39 -20.70
N PHE A 208 9.35 -18.67 -20.76
CA PHE A 208 10.14 -18.52 -21.97
C PHE A 208 10.74 -19.85 -22.43
N GLU A 209 11.31 -20.62 -21.51
CA GLU A 209 11.84 -21.96 -21.80
C GLU A 209 10.73 -22.92 -22.25
N ALA A 210 9.58 -22.91 -21.58
CA ALA A 210 8.44 -23.72 -21.95
C ALA A 210 7.89 -23.34 -23.34
N GLU A 211 7.84 -22.03 -23.66
CA GLU A 211 7.41 -21.57 -24.97
C GLU A 211 8.42 -21.97 -26.07
N GLN A 212 9.72 -21.86 -25.78
CA GLN A 212 10.75 -22.32 -26.71
C GLN A 212 10.65 -23.83 -26.96
N ALA A 213 10.46 -24.63 -25.91
CA ALA A 213 10.28 -26.08 -26.02
C ALA A 213 9.04 -26.41 -26.87
N ARG A 214 7.93 -25.69 -26.67
CA ARG A 214 6.72 -25.87 -27.46
C ARG A 214 6.94 -25.53 -28.94
N ARG A 215 7.61 -24.40 -29.24
CA ARG A 215 7.94 -24.01 -30.63
C ARG A 215 8.82 -25.03 -31.30
N LYS A 216 9.85 -25.54 -30.60
CA LYS A 216 10.70 -26.61 -31.13
C LYS A 216 9.91 -27.88 -31.44
N ALA A 217 8.96 -28.25 -30.58
CA ALA A 217 8.07 -29.39 -30.80
C ALA A 217 7.10 -29.17 -31.98
N GLU A 218 6.54 -27.95 -32.13
CA GLU A 218 5.64 -27.59 -33.23
C GLU A 218 6.38 -27.50 -34.58
N ASP A 219 7.60 -26.96 -34.60
CA ASP A 219 8.42 -26.83 -35.81
C ASP A 219 9.02 -28.16 -36.29
N GLY A 220 8.80 -29.24 -35.55
CA GLY A 220 9.29 -30.57 -35.93
C GLY A 220 10.81 -30.66 -36.00
N LEU A 221 11.53 -29.74 -35.34
CA LEU A 221 13.01 -29.70 -35.32
C LEU A 221 13.62 -30.92 -34.63
N ASP A 222 12.85 -31.65 -33.81
CA ASP A 222 13.25 -32.95 -33.28
C ASP A 222 13.30 -34.08 -34.33
N THR A 223 12.71 -33.83 -35.52
CA THR A 223 12.80 -34.76 -36.65
C THR A 223 14.11 -34.63 -37.43
N PHE A 224 14.94 -33.65 -37.13
CA PHE A 224 16.25 -33.43 -37.71
C PHE A 224 17.43 -33.95 -36.85
N GLU A 225 17.19 -34.69 -35.78
CA GLU A 225 18.22 -35.59 -35.30
C GLU A 225 18.45 -36.60 -36.41
N THR A 226 19.44 -36.29 -37.24
CA THR A 226 19.97 -37.27 -38.20
C THR A 226 20.34 -38.48 -37.38
N ARG A 227 19.53 -39.58 -37.48
CA ARG A 227 19.97 -40.89 -37.04
C ARG A 227 21.39 -41.03 -37.58
N ALA A 228 22.36 -41.16 -36.69
CA ALA A 228 23.73 -41.47 -37.14
C ALA A 228 23.59 -42.67 -38.07
N PRO A 229 23.96 -42.56 -39.36
CA PRO A 229 23.81 -43.68 -40.26
C PRO A 229 24.65 -44.78 -39.67
N ASP A 230 24.05 -45.92 -39.34
CA ASP A 230 24.72 -47.09 -38.76
C ASP A 230 25.86 -47.62 -39.64
N ASP A 231 26.02 -47.03 -40.84
CA ASP A 231 26.91 -47.49 -41.90
C ASP A 231 27.96 -46.47 -42.37
N VAL A 232 28.17 -45.37 -41.66
CA VAL A 232 29.27 -44.45 -42.03
C VAL A 232 30.53 -44.88 -41.29
N PRO A 233 31.62 -45.28 -42.01
CA PRO A 233 32.88 -45.58 -41.37
C PRO A 233 33.38 -44.29 -40.68
N VAL A 234 33.33 -44.27 -39.33
CA VAL A 234 33.84 -43.16 -38.55
C VAL A 234 35.35 -43.16 -38.63
N LEU A 235 35.94 -42.31 -39.46
CA LEU A 235 37.38 -42.20 -39.73
C LEU A 235 38.23 -41.96 -38.45
N TRP A 236 37.64 -41.74 -37.31
CA TRP A 236 38.31 -41.59 -36.01
C TRP A 236 37.82 -42.56 -34.92
N ARG A 237 37.33 -43.76 -35.27
CA ARG A 237 37.23 -44.77 -34.24
C ARG A 237 38.68 -45.06 -33.81
N ARG A 238 39.03 -44.44 -32.67
CA ARG A 238 40.22 -44.92 -31.94
C ARG A 238 39.95 -46.38 -31.58
N GLU A 239 40.74 -47.24 -32.07
CA GLU A 239 40.78 -48.62 -31.57
C GLU A 239 40.92 -48.52 -30.04
N PRO A 240 40.15 -49.30 -29.27
CA PRO A 240 40.32 -49.29 -27.83
C PRO A 240 41.82 -49.63 -27.58
N PRO A 241 42.51 -48.87 -26.74
CA PRO A 241 43.92 -49.13 -26.47
C PRO A 241 44.04 -50.55 -25.95
N THR A 242 44.75 -51.34 -26.68
CA THR A 242 45.22 -52.64 -26.21
C THR A 242 45.86 -52.42 -24.86
N GLU A 243 45.38 -53.10 -23.84
CA GLU A 243 45.69 -52.98 -22.43
C GLU A 243 47.12 -52.49 -22.13
N ALA A 244 47.36 -51.22 -22.14
CA ALA A 244 48.50 -50.60 -21.47
C ALA A 244 48.13 -50.42 -20.03
N ARG A 245 48.50 -51.32 -19.16
CA ARG A 245 48.43 -51.16 -17.72
C ARG A 245 49.11 -49.83 -17.37
N GLY A 246 48.31 -48.82 -17.05
CA GLY A 246 48.83 -47.59 -16.57
C GLY A 246 49.55 -47.79 -15.23
N GLN A 247 50.83 -47.51 -15.23
CA GLN A 247 51.66 -47.57 -14.03
C GLN A 247 51.27 -46.34 -13.18
N VAL A 248 50.61 -46.57 -12.04
CA VAL A 248 50.28 -45.52 -11.10
C VAL A 248 51.57 -45.11 -10.38
N LEU A 249 52.11 -43.93 -10.72
CA LEU A 249 53.23 -43.35 -10.02
C LEU A 249 52.76 -42.78 -8.66
N PRO A 250 53.40 -43.19 -7.54
CA PRO A 250 53.03 -42.65 -6.21
C PRO A 250 53.45 -41.19 -6.11
N PHE A 251 52.50 -40.34 -5.75
CA PHE A 251 52.73 -38.92 -5.48
C PHE A 251 53.50 -38.80 -4.16
N ARG A 252 54.80 -38.41 -4.15
CA ARG A 252 55.53 -38.01 -2.95
C ARG A 252 55.13 -36.56 -2.58
N ARG A 253 54.58 -36.39 -1.38
CA ARG A 253 54.45 -35.05 -0.81
C ARG A 253 55.83 -34.57 -0.40
N PRO A 254 56.23 -33.32 -0.70
CA PRO A 254 57.39 -32.70 -0.11
C PRO A 254 57.13 -32.46 1.37
N GLU A 255 58.13 -32.67 2.22
CA GLU A 255 58.19 -32.37 3.64
C GLU A 255 58.20 -30.85 3.90
#